data_f0d006ef03fa6e3194788b9bca0abf73
#
_entry.id   f0d006ef03fa6e3194788b9bca0abf73
#
_cell.length_a   1.000
_cell.length_b   1.000
_cell.length_c   1.000
_cell.angle_alpha   90.00
_cell.angle_beta   90.00
_cell.angle_gamma   90.00
#
_symmetry.space_group_name_H-M   'P 1'
#
loop_
_entity.id
_entity.type
_entity.pdbx_description
1 polymer ?
#
loop_
_entity_poly.entity_id
_entity_poly.type
_entity_poly.pdbx_seq_one_letter_code
_entity_poly.pdbx_strand_id
1 'polypeptide(L)'
;MASVRYRKRGDSNLWTYEIRNEGKTVAHNSGFKTKKLAESEAEPILQELRLGKRISRDISLVDLYQEWLELKILPSSRSEETKKKYLLRKNTIERLFGNKKVTQIRASEYQRIMNKYGQTVGRNFLGRLNTGIHQSIQMAIADKVLIDDFTQHVELFSSKEQQMTEEKYLHTEKDYLDLLLAVRRKFLKNLIKLEMSGKIAHKKMWGK
;
A
#
# COMPACT_ATOMS: atom_id res chain seq x y z
N MET A 1 -30.56 12.37 -4.64
CA MET A 1 -30.82 11.45 -5.76
C MET A 1 -29.81 11.70 -6.87
N ALA A 2 -29.24 10.61 -7.42
CA ALA A 2 -28.30 10.72 -8.53
C ALA A 2 -29.03 11.12 -9.83
N SER A 3 -28.50 12.10 -10.55
CA SER A 3 -29.02 12.61 -11.83
C SER A 3 -27.88 12.75 -12.84
N VAL A 4 -28.21 12.60 -14.11
CA VAL A 4 -27.25 12.77 -15.20
C VAL A 4 -27.72 13.90 -16.13
N ARG A 5 -26.78 14.70 -16.61
CA ARG A 5 -27.02 15.74 -17.61
C ARG A 5 -26.11 15.52 -18.81
N TYR A 6 -26.70 15.52 -20.00
CA TYR A 6 -25.97 15.43 -21.27
C TYR A 6 -25.99 16.78 -21.96
N ARG A 7 -24.83 17.22 -22.46
CA ARG A 7 -24.71 18.50 -23.21
C ARG A 7 -23.79 18.31 -24.41
N LYS A 8 -24.06 19.07 -25.48
CA LYS A 8 -23.05 19.31 -26.52
C LYS A 8 -22.15 20.44 -26.08
N ARG A 9 -20.85 20.29 -26.30
CA ARG A 9 -19.87 21.31 -25.96
C ARG A 9 -19.59 22.17 -27.20
N GLY A 10 -19.94 23.47 -27.11
CA GLY A 10 -19.63 24.56 -28.03
C GLY A 10 -19.07 24.18 -29.42
N ASP A 11 -17.91 24.68 -29.78
CA ASP A 11 -17.32 24.57 -31.12
C ASP A 11 -16.91 23.16 -31.53
N SER A 12 -16.67 22.25 -30.59
CA SER A 12 -16.28 20.86 -30.88
C SER A 12 -17.41 19.93 -31.29
N ASN A 13 -18.67 20.37 -31.11
CA ASN A 13 -19.89 19.59 -31.38
C ASN A 13 -19.93 18.18 -30.75
N LEU A 14 -19.08 17.93 -29.73
CA LEU A 14 -18.97 16.67 -29.04
C LEU A 14 -19.87 16.64 -27.80
N TRP A 15 -20.38 15.45 -27.48
CA TRP A 15 -21.21 15.24 -26.32
C TRP A 15 -20.38 15.08 -25.06
N THR A 16 -20.94 15.56 -23.93
CA THR A 16 -20.41 15.41 -22.58
C THR A 16 -21.51 14.92 -21.68
N TYR A 17 -21.16 14.18 -20.64
CA TYR A 17 -22.09 13.91 -19.55
C TYR A 17 -21.53 14.41 -18.22
N GLU A 18 -22.43 14.77 -17.32
CA GLU A 18 -22.14 15.12 -15.94
C GLU A 18 -23.14 14.42 -15.04
N ILE A 19 -22.65 13.59 -14.12
CA ILE A 19 -23.47 12.89 -13.13
C ILE A 19 -23.31 13.63 -11.81
N ARG A 20 -24.46 13.99 -11.21
CA ARG A 20 -24.53 14.62 -9.89
C ARG A 20 -25.22 13.72 -8.90
N ASN A 21 -24.71 13.68 -7.67
CA ASN A 21 -25.35 13.05 -6.53
C ASN A 21 -25.26 13.99 -5.33
N GLU A 22 -26.40 14.23 -4.66
CA GLU A 22 -26.49 15.13 -3.50
C GLU A 22 -25.89 16.53 -3.74
N GLY A 23 -26.12 17.08 -4.93
CA GLY A 23 -25.62 18.41 -5.31
C GLY A 23 -24.16 18.48 -5.75
N LYS A 24 -23.39 17.40 -5.62
CA LYS A 24 -21.97 17.33 -6.03
C LYS A 24 -21.82 16.58 -7.36
N THR A 25 -20.93 17.04 -8.21
CA THR A 25 -20.55 16.32 -9.44
C THR A 25 -19.66 15.14 -9.07
N VAL A 26 -20.13 13.91 -9.31
CA VAL A 26 -19.45 12.66 -8.99
C VAL A 26 -18.79 12.00 -10.19
N ALA A 27 -19.29 12.28 -11.40
CA ALA A 27 -18.70 11.81 -12.64
C ALA A 27 -18.89 12.83 -13.76
N HIS A 28 -17.88 13.01 -14.59
CA HIS A 28 -17.92 13.85 -15.79
C HIS A 28 -16.95 13.27 -16.82
N ASN A 29 -17.42 13.16 -18.06
CA ASN A 29 -16.55 12.83 -19.19
C ASN A 29 -17.04 13.54 -20.46
N SER A 30 -16.13 13.73 -21.43
CA SER A 30 -16.38 14.50 -22.64
C SER A 30 -15.68 13.87 -23.84
N GLY A 31 -16.05 14.29 -25.05
CA GLY A 31 -15.41 13.84 -26.28
C GLY A 31 -16.19 12.75 -27.04
N PHE A 32 -17.46 12.53 -26.70
CA PHE A 32 -18.29 11.53 -27.38
C PHE A 32 -18.86 12.08 -28.68
N LYS A 33 -18.73 11.33 -29.77
CA LYS A 33 -19.26 11.71 -31.09
C LYS A 33 -20.78 11.70 -31.12
N THR A 34 -21.45 10.85 -30.32
CA THR A 34 -22.89 10.72 -30.25
C THR A 34 -23.40 10.75 -28.80
N LYS A 35 -24.64 11.17 -28.60
CA LYS A 35 -25.31 11.13 -27.31
C LYS A 35 -25.40 9.70 -26.77
N LYS A 36 -25.66 8.73 -27.65
CA LYS A 36 -25.78 7.32 -27.29
C LYS A 36 -24.49 6.73 -26.70
N LEU A 37 -23.32 7.18 -27.19
CA LEU A 37 -22.02 6.78 -26.60
C LEU A 37 -21.82 7.37 -25.22
N ALA A 38 -22.22 8.63 -25.00
CA ALA A 38 -22.17 9.25 -23.69
C ALA A 38 -23.16 8.59 -22.70
N GLU A 39 -24.34 8.19 -23.18
CA GLU A 39 -25.33 7.45 -22.39
C GLU A 39 -24.85 6.06 -22.00
N SER A 40 -24.26 5.31 -22.93
CA SER A 40 -23.75 3.95 -22.65
C SER A 40 -22.62 3.93 -21.62
N GLU A 41 -21.84 4.99 -21.50
CA GLU A 41 -20.80 5.11 -20.47
C GLU A 41 -21.37 5.63 -19.14
N ALA A 42 -22.34 6.56 -19.19
CA ALA A 42 -22.90 7.17 -17.98
C ALA A 42 -23.88 6.26 -17.24
N GLU A 43 -24.67 5.44 -17.97
CA GLU A 43 -25.75 4.65 -17.39
C GLU A 43 -25.29 3.60 -16.36
N PRO A 44 -24.22 2.82 -16.57
CA PRO A 44 -23.70 1.91 -15.54
C PRO A 44 -23.34 2.64 -14.25
N ILE A 45 -22.70 3.81 -14.37
CA ILE A 45 -22.30 4.64 -13.22
C ILE A 45 -23.54 5.14 -12.47
N LEU A 46 -24.56 5.59 -13.23
CA LEU A 46 -25.80 6.08 -12.65
C LEU A 46 -26.58 4.97 -11.93
N GLN A 47 -26.62 3.77 -12.49
CA GLN A 47 -27.26 2.61 -11.86
C GLN A 47 -26.56 2.22 -10.55
N GLU A 48 -25.24 2.21 -10.52
CA GLU A 48 -24.50 1.91 -9.30
C GLU A 48 -24.72 2.97 -8.20
N LEU A 49 -24.80 4.25 -8.57
CA LEU A 49 -25.18 5.32 -7.65
C LEU A 49 -26.61 5.17 -7.12
N ARG A 50 -27.55 4.75 -7.96
CA ARG A 50 -28.94 4.46 -7.54
C ARG A 50 -29.02 3.28 -6.59
N LEU A 51 -28.11 2.30 -6.72
CA LEU A 51 -27.94 1.18 -5.79
C LEU A 51 -27.22 1.58 -4.48
N GLY A 52 -26.92 2.86 -4.30
CA GLY A 52 -26.30 3.39 -3.09
C GLY A 52 -24.79 3.22 -3.00
N LYS A 53 -24.13 2.87 -4.13
CA LYS A 53 -22.67 2.90 -4.17
C LYS A 53 -22.16 4.34 -4.16
N ARG A 54 -21.07 4.57 -3.45
CA ARG A 54 -20.39 5.87 -3.42
C ARG A 54 -19.26 5.86 -4.45
N ILE A 55 -19.20 6.89 -5.30
CA ILE A 55 -18.06 7.08 -6.19
C ILE A 55 -17.04 7.95 -5.46
N SER A 56 -15.96 7.37 -5.01
CA SER A 56 -14.81 8.09 -4.49
C SER A 56 -13.74 8.17 -5.58
N ARG A 57 -13.73 9.28 -6.34
CA ARG A 57 -12.70 9.52 -7.36
C ARG A 57 -11.40 10.09 -6.80
N ASP A 58 -11.45 10.62 -5.59
CA ASP A 58 -10.36 11.44 -5.04
C ASP A 58 -9.52 10.77 -3.96
N ILE A 59 -9.84 9.53 -3.57
CA ILE A 59 -9.05 8.83 -2.57
C ILE A 59 -7.76 8.27 -3.20
N SER A 60 -6.60 8.58 -2.59
CA SER A 60 -5.34 7.96 -2.99
C SER A 60 -5.21 6.56 -2.40
N LEU A 61 -4.34 5.71 -3.00
CA LEU A 61 -4.07 4.38 -2.46
C LEU A 61 -3.46 4.45 -1.06
N VAL A 62 -2.66 5.48 -0.79
CA VAL A 62 -2.03 5.71 0.52
C VAL A 62 -3.06 6.07 1.57
N ASP A 63 -4.00 6.96 1.24
CA ASP A 63 -5.07 7.38 2.16
C ASP A 63 -6.02 6.21 2.46
N LEU A 64 -6.39 5.44 1.43
CA LEU A 64 -7.21 4.25 1.61
C LEU A 64 -6.53 3.20 2.51
N TYR A 65 -5.23 2.99 2.32
CA TYR A 65 -4.46 2.09 3.16
C TYR A 65 -4.33 2.62 4.60
N GLN A 66 -4.19 3.93 4.77
CA GLN A 66 -4.17 4.58 6.09
C GLN A 66 -5.50 4.39 6.82
N GLU A 67 -6.62 4.64 6.15
CA GLU A 67 -7.96 4.43 6.71
C GLU A 67 -8.15 2.97 7.17
N TRP A 68 -7.75 2.00 6.33
CA TRP A 68 -7.77 0.60 6.69
C TRP A 68 -6.89 0.27 7.90
N LEU A 69 -5.70 0.88 8.02
CA LEU A 69 -4.83 0.73 9.19
C LEU A 69 -5.52 1.21 10.47
N GLU A 70 -6.12 2.40 10.42
CA GLU A 70 -6.79 3.03 11.55
C GLU A 70 -8.01 2.23 12.02
N LEU A 71 -8.77 1.69 11.09
CA LEU A 71 -10.00 0.96 11.41
C LEU A 71 -9.76 -0.51 11.80
N LYS A 72 -8.78 -1.20 11.19
CA LYS A 72 -8.64 -2.65 11.32
C LYS A 72 -7.36 -3.11 12.01
N ILE A 73 -6.27 -2.36 11.92
CA ILE A 73 -4.97 -2.80 12.41
C ILE A 73 -4.60 -2.17 13.75
N LEU A 74 -4.69 -0.84 13.85
CA LEU A 74 -4.28 -0.13 15.07
C LEU A 74 -5.15 -0.48 16.29
N PRO A 75 -6.47 -0.65 16.17
CA PRO A 75 -7.31 -1.05 17.32
C PRO A 75 -7.18 -2.54 17.66
N SER A 76 -6.55 -3.36 16.82
CA SER A 76 -6.45 -4.81 17.03
C SER A 76 -5.51 -5.17 18.17
N SER A 77 -5.65 -6.39 18.71
CA SER A 77 -4.79 -6.97 19.75
C SER A 77 -3.40 -7.39 19.25
N ARG A 78 -2.99 -6.99 18.03
CA ARG A 78 -1.66 -7.27 17.49
C ARG A 78 -0.57 -6.58 18.30
N SER A 79 0.61 -7.22 18.39
CA SER A 79 1.76 -6.61 19.06
C SER A 79 2.17 -5.30 18.38
N GLU A 80 2.71 -4.36 19.15
CA GLU A 80 3.20 -3.07 18.63
C GLU A 80 4.25 -3.24 17.54
N GLU A 81 5.09 -4.26 17.65
CA GLU A 81 6.06 -4.63 16.62
C GLU A 81 5.38 -4.97 15.27
N THR A 82 4.24 -5.68 15.34
CA THR A 82 3.44 -6.01 14.16
C THR A 82 2.80 -4.75 13.57
N LYS A 83 2.23 -3.87 14.39
CA LYS A 83 1.64 -2.61 13.94
C LYS A 83 2.68 -1.72 13.25
N LYS A 84 3.89 -1.61 13.80
CA LYS A 84 5.03 -0.89 13.16
C LYS A 84 5.35 -1.44 11.77
N LYS A 85 5.30 -2.77 11.56
CA LYS A 85 5.52 -3.37 10.25
C LYS A 85 4.45 -2.99 9.23
N TYR A 86 3.21 -2.78 9.65
CA TYR A 86 2.15 -2.27 8.78
C TYR A 86 2.38 -0.81 8.39
N LEU A 87 2.79 0.04 9.34
CA LEU A 87 3.14 1.44 9.07
C LEU A 87 4.32 1.56 8.09
N LEU A 88 5.35 0.72 8.24
CA LEU A 88 6.46 0.67 7.28
C LEU A 88 6.01 0.29 5.85
N ARG A 89 5.00 -0.59 5.73
CA ARG A 89 4.41 -0.90 4.42
C ARG A 89 3.66 0.27 3.83
N LYS A 90 2.96 1.10 4.65
CA LYS A 90 2.37 2.35 4.19
C LYS A 90 3.40 3.25 3.51
N ASN A 91 4.55 3.49 4.15
CA ASN A 91 5.64 4.29 3.58
C ASN A 91 6.17 3.66 2.26
N THR A 92 6.14 2.33 2.17
CA THR A 92 6.49 1.63 0.93
C THR A 92 5.46 1.89 -0.17
N ILE A 93 4.16 1.86 0.15
CA ILE A 93 3.07 2.16 -0.79
C ILE A 93 3.20 3.59 -1.30
N GLU A 94 3.44 4.55 -0.40
CA GLU A 94 3.65 5.95 -0.75
C GLU A 94 4.83 6.13 -1.72
N ARG A 95 5.94 5.46 -1.48
CA ARG A 95 7.12 5.49 -2.37
C ARG A 95 6.84 4.87 -3.74
N LEU A 96 6.02 3.80 -3.82
CA LEU A 96 5.75 3.08 -5.06
C LEU A 96 4.65 3.71 -5.91
N PHE A 97 3.62 4.24 -5.28
CA PHE A 97 2.41 4.74 -5.94
C PHE A 97 2.25 6.26 -5.83
N GLY A 98 2.94 6.92 -4.88
CA GLY A 98 2.74 8.35 -4.60
C GLY A 98 1.28 8.65 -4.26
N ASN A 99 0.81 9.80 -4.69
CA ASN A 99 -0.58 10.23 -4.49
C ASN A 99 -1.54 9.75 -5.59
N LYS A 100 -1.24 8.63 -6.26
CA LYS A 100 -2.12 8.10 -7.30
C LYS A 100 -3.48 7.74 -6.73
N LYS A 101 -4.52 8.21 -7.42
CA LYS A 101 -5.91 7.87 -7.09
C LYS A 101 -6.16 6.40 -7.41
N VAL A 102 -6.92 5.73 -6.56
CA VAL A 102 -7.21 4.29 -6.71
C VAL A 102 -7.84 4.00 -8.07
N THR A 103 -8.73 4.88 -8.54
CA THR A 103 -9.40 4.78 -9.84
C THR A 103 -8.48 4.95 -11.05
N GLN A 104 -7.26 5.46 -10.86
CA GLN A 104 -6.27 5.64 -11.93
C GLN A 104 -5.29 4.48 -12.04
N ILE A 105 -5.28 3.58 -11.07
CA ILE A 105 -4.36 2.43 -11.05
C ILE A 105 -4.99 1.29 -11.83
N ARG A 106 -4.39 0.94 -12.98
CA ARG A 106 -4.80 -0.21 -13.77
C ARG A 106 -4.10 -1.48 -13.28
N ALA A 107 -4.74 -2.64 -13.41
CA ALA A 107 -4.16 -3.93 -13.02
C ALA A 107 -2.79 -4.18 -13.68
N SER A 108 -2.63 -3.85 -14.98
CA SER A 108 -1.36 -3.98 -15.68
C SER A 108 -0.25 -3.05 -15.15
N GLU A 109 -0.60 -1.85 -14.70
CA GLU A 109 0.33 -0.93 -14.08
C GLU A 109 0.74 -1.42 -12.68
N TYR A 110 -0.24 -1.86 -11.90
CA TYR A 110 0.01 -2.47 -10.60
C TYR A 110 0.97 -3.65 -10.70
N GLN A 111 0.71 -4.57 -11.65
CA GLN A 111 1.59 -5.70 -11.92
C GLN A 111 3.02 -5.27 -12.26
N ARG A 112 3.22 -4.25 -13.11
CA ARG A 112 4.56 -3.74 -13.44
C ARG A 112 5.29 -3.19 -12.23
N ILE A 113 4.60 -2.43 -11.37
CA ILE A 113 5.17 -1.88 -10.13
C ILE A 113 5.58 -3.02 -9.19
N MET A 114 4.71 -4.02 -9.01
CA MET A 114 4.99 -5.17 -8.15
C MET A 114 6.16 -6.01 -8.69
N ASN A 115 6.25 -6.22 -10.02
CA ASN A 115 7.38 -6.91 -10.64
C ASN A 115 8.70 -6.16 -10.45
N LYS A 116 8.72 -4.84 -10.66
CA LYS A 116 9.90 -4.00 -10.45
C LYS A 116 10.34 -4.03 -8.98
N TYR A 117 9.40 -3.91 -8.07
CA TYR A 117 9.70 -3.94 -6.65
C TYR A 117 10.14 -5.32 -6.16
N GLY A 118 9.58 -6.40 -6.72
CA GLY A 118 9.96 -7.78 -6.42
C GLY A 118 11.42 -8.12 -6.75
N GLN A 119 12.07 -7.36 -7.63
CA GLN A 119 13.51 -7.51 -7.86
C GLN A 119 14.37 -7.06 -6.66
N THR A 120 13.83 -6.22 -5.79
CA THR A 120 14.56 -5.64 -4.65
C THR A 120 14.23 -6.29 -3.30
N VAL A 121 13.09 -6.99 -3.20
CA VAL A 121 12.58 -7.56 -1.95
C VAL A 121 12.23 -9.03 -2.06
N GLY A 122 12.24 -9.74 -0.93
CA GLY A 122 11.85 -11.15 -0.89
C GLY A 122 10.33 -11.35 -1.07
N ARG A 123 9.95 -12.51 -1.62
CA ARG A 123 8.56 -12.90 -1.93
C ARG A 123 7.60 -12.73 -0.74
N ASN A 124 8.06 -13.09 0.47
CA ASN A 124 7.25 -12.97 1.68
C ASN A 124 6.87 -11.51 2.00
N PHE A 125 7.79 -10.57 1.81
CA PHE A 125 7.51 -9.16 2.01
C PHE A 125 6.54 -8.63 0.95
N LEU A 126 6.80 -9.00 -0.32
CA LEU A 126 5.95 -8.62 -1.45
C LEU A 126 4.51 -9.15 -1.27
N GLY A 127 4.36 -10.41 -0.86
CA GLY A 127 3.07 -11.01 -0.55
C GLY A 127 2.31 -10.27 0.55
N ARG A 128 3.00 -9.95 1.65
CA ARG A 128 2.39 -9.19 2.77
C ARG A 128 2.01 -7.76 2.37
N LEU A 129 2.77 -7.13 1.48
CA LEU A 129 2.42 -5.82 0.93
C LEU A 129 1.16 -5.91 0.09
N ASN A 130 1.11 -6.85 -0.85
CA ASN A 130 -0.06 -7.10 -1.70
C ASN A 130 -1.31 -7.43 -0.87
N THR A 131 -1.21 -8.31 0.11
CA THR A 131 -2.32 -8.66 1.01
C THR A 131 -2.87 -7.44 1.74
N GLY A 132 -1.99 -6.54 2.23
CA GLY A 132 -2.44 -5.32 2.90
C GLY A 132 -3.18 -4.37 1.96
N ILE A 133 -2.67 -4.17 0.75
CA ILE A 133 -3.33 -3.35 -0.28
C ILE A 133 -4.68 -3.97 -0.67
N HIS A 134 -4.70 -5.27 -0.94
CA HIS A 134 -5.94 -5.99 -1.28
C HIS A 134 -7.00 -5.83 -0.19
N GLN A 135 -6.65 -6.01 1.09
CA GLN A 135 -7.59 -5.85 2.18
C GLN A 135 -8.13 -4.43 2.31
N SER A 136 -7.32 -3.41 2.06
CA SER A 136 -7.79 -2.02 2.05
C SER A 136 -8.78 -1.75 0.91
N ILE A 137 -8.55 -2.32 -0.27
CA ILE A 137 -9.46 -2.22 -1.42
C ILE A 137 -10.76 -2.97 -1.13
N GLN A 138 -10.71 -4.18 -0.57
CA GLN A 138 -11.89 -4.96 -0.21
C GLN A 138 -12.76 -4.22 0.81
N MET A 139 -12.15 -3.51 1.77
CA MET A 139 -12.91 -2.66 2.70
C MET A 139 -13.65 -1.54 1.94
N ALA A 140 -12.99 -0.85 1.02
CA ALA A 140 -13.62 0.21 0.23
C ALA A 140 -14.75 -0.31 -0.68
N ILE A 141 -14.60 -1.52 -1.22
CA ILE A 141 -15.68 -2.20 -1.98
C ILE A 141 -16.87 -2.53 -1.06
N ALA A 142 -16.59 -3.05 0.15
CA ALA A 142 -17.64 -3.34 1.12
C ALA A 142 -18.41 -2.08 1.55
N ASP A 143 -17.73 -0.93 1.62
CA ASP A 143 -18.34 0.37 1.88
C ASP A 143 -19.07 0.98 0.67
N LYS A 144 -19.24 0.19 -0.39
CA LYS A 144 -19.91 0.58 -1.65
C LYS A 144 -19.23 1.73 -2.38
N VAL A 145 -17.95 1.90 -2.19
CA VAL A 145 -17.11 2.77 -3.02
C VAL A 145 -16.89 2.09 -4.36
N LEU A 146 -17.10 2.82 -5.46
CA LEU A 146 -16.90 2.27 -6.80
C LEU A 146 -15.41 2.20 -7.12
N ILE A 147 -14.80 1.05 -6.89
CA ILE A 147 -13.39 0.76 -7.12
C ILE A 147 -13.27 -0.60 -7.77
N ASP A 148 -12.49 -0.68 -8.86
CA ASP A 148 -12.09 -1.95 -9.45
C ASP A 148 -10.95 -2.55 -8.64
N ASP A 149 -11.04 -3.86 -8.33
CA ASP A 149 -9.99 -4.57 -7.62
C ASP A 149 -8.84 -4.96 -8.57
N PHE A 150 -7.90 -4.05 -8.72
CA PHE A 150 -6.71 -4.27 -9.55
C PHE A 150 -5.70 -5.25 -8.93
N THR A 151 -5.93 -5.74 -7.71
CA THR A 151 -5.03 -6.69 -7.02
C THR A 151 -5.44 -8.14 -7.19
N GLN A 152 -6.65 -8.42 -7.72
CA GLN A 152 -7.26 -9.74 -7.72
C GLN A 152 -6.45 -10.80 -8.49
N HIS A 153 -5.84 -10.43 -9.61
CA HIS A 153 -5.13 -11.35 -10.51
C HIS A 153 -3.63 -11.07 -10.57
N VAL A 154 -3.07 -10.44 -9.53
CA VAL A 154 -1.65 -10.12 -9.53
C VAL A 154 -0.80 -11.36 -9.25
N GLU A 155 0.22 -11.57 -10.06
CA GLU A 155 1.26 -12.55 -9.83
C GLU A 155 2.48 -11.91 -9.18
N LEU A 156 3.00 -12.55 -8.13
CA LEU A 156 4.11 -12.00 -7.36
C LEU A 156 5.39 -12.72 -7.70
N PHE A 157 6.32 -12.02 -8.36
CA PHE A 157 7.65 -12.49 -8.69
C PHE A 157 8.69 -11.81 -7.80
N SER A 158 9.66 -12.57 -7.31
CA SER A 158 10.78 -12.05 -6.54
C SER A 158 12.06 -12.69 -7.04
N SER A 159 13.06 -11.87 -7.35
CA SER A 159 14.39 -12.34 -7.74
C SER A 159 15.29 -12.64 -6.53
N LYS A 160 14.86 -12.26 -5.34
CA LYS A 160 15.63 -12.51 -4.12
C LYS A 160 15.41 -13.93 -3.65
N GLU A 161 16.47 -14.72 -3.61
CA GLU A 161 16.44 -16.07 -3.07
C GLU A 161 15.82 -16.08 -1.66
N GLN A 162 14.98 -17.05 -1.44
CA GLN A 162 14.41 -17.30 -0.13
C GLN A 162 15.45 -18.07 0.68
N GLN A 163 15.90 -17.51 1.79
CA GLN A 163 16.75 -18.28 2.71
C GLN A 163 16.06 -19.60 3.06
N MET A 164 16.72 -20.70 2.79
CA MET A 164 16.22 -22.04 3.15
C MET A 164 15.94 -22.08 4.66
N THR A 165 14.91 -22.82 5.04
CA THR A 165 14.53 -22.96 6.45
C THR A 165 15.70 -23.55 7.25
N GLU A 166 16.45 -24.44 6.63
CA GLU A 166 17.62 -25.09 7.20
C GLU A 166 18.73 -24.10 7.58
N GLU A 167 18.95 -23.04 6.80
CA GLU A 167 19.93 -21.99 7.11
C GLU A 167 19.58 -21.13 8.33
N LYS A 168 18.37 -21.26 8.86
CA LYS A 168 17.86 -20.45 9.99
C LYS A 168 17.99 -21.14 11.34
N TYR A 169 18.35 -22.40 11.34
CA TYR A 169 18.46 -23.20 12.55
C TYR A 169 19.89 -23.63 12.80
N LEU A 170 20.22 -23.80 14.05
CA LEU A 170 21.47 -24.45 14.49
C LEU A 170 21.23 -25.95 14.43
N HIS A 171 21.98 -26.65 13.59
CA HIS A 171 21.76 -28.07 13.32
C HIS A 171 22.62 -28.98 14.20
N THR A 172 23.73 -28.47 14.72
CA THR A 172 24.67 -29.24 15.51
C THR A 172 24.99 -28.56 16.85
N GLU A 173 25.40 -29.35 17.84
CA GLU A 173 25.90 -28.84 19.11
C GLU A 173 27.07 -27.87 18.88
N LYS A 174 27.91 -28.16 17.88
CA LYS A 174 29.00 -27.30 17.47
C LYS A 174 28.52 -25.92 17.01
N ASP A 175 27.49 -25.85 16.18
CA ASP A 175 26.92 -24.57 15.73
C ASP A 175 26.41 -23.74 16.90
N TYR A 176 25.80 -24.40 17.88
CA TYR A 176 25.35 -23.76 19.11
C TYR A 176 26.51 -23.20 19.93
N LEU A 177 27.57 -23.99 20.12
CA LEU A 177 28.80 -23.57 20.84
C LEU A 177 29.48 -22.41 20.12
N ASP A 178 29.60 -22.48 18.80
CA ASP A 178 30.20 -21.41 17.99
C ASP A 178 29.38 -20.10 18.09
N LEU A 179 28.06 -20.19 18.11
CA LEU A 179 27.18 -19.04 18.37
C LEU A 179 27.43 -18.44 19.75
N LEU A 180 27.46 -19.26 20.80
CA LEU A 180 27.74 -18.81 22.17
C LEU A 180 29.08 -18.09 22.27
N LEU A 181 30.12 -18.66 21.66
CA LEU A 181 31.44 -18.04 21.63
C LEU A 181 31.45 -16.71 20.86
N ALA A 182 30.71 -16.62 19.75
CA ALA A 182 30.57 -15.39 18.97
C ALA A 182 29.86 -14.29 19.78
N VAL A 183 28.78 -14.64 20.47
CA VAL A 183 28.04 -13.73 21.34
C VAL A 183 28.90 -13.23 22.49
N ARG A 184 29.65 -14.17 23.16
CA ARG A 184 30.56 -13.81 24.24
C ARG A 184 31.66 -12.85 23.76
N ARG A 185 32.26 -13.12 22.60
CA ARG A 185 33.29 -12.24 22.01
C ARG A 185 32.76 -10.86 21.71
N LYS A 186 31.54 -10.77 21.16
CA LYS A 186 30.88 -9.49 20.87
C LYS A 186 30.55 -8.72 22.15
N PHE A 187 30.07 -9.39 23.18
CA PHE A 187 29.80 -8.80 24.49
C PHE A 187 31.06 -8.23 25.13
N LEU A 188 32.14 -9.03 25.18
CA LEU A 188 33.45 -8.58 25.70
C LEU A 188 34.01 -7.38 24.94
N LYS A 189 33.93 -7.39 23.61
CA LYS A 189 34.35 -6.23 22.80
C LYS A 189 33.56 -4.97 23.14
N ASN A 190 32.24 -5.09 23.35
CA ASN A 190 31.40 -3.97 23.74
C ASN A 190 31.73 -3.47 25.15
N LEU A 191 32.00 -4.35 26.12
CA LEU A 191 32.42 -3.97 27.47
C LEU A 191 33.75 -3.20 27.44
N ILE A 192 34.75 -3.72 26.73
CA ILE A 192 36.03 -3.03 26.57
C ILE A 192 35.86 -1.64 25.96
N LYS A 193 34.97 -1.53 24.94
CA LYS A 193 34.70 -0.25 24.29
C LYS A 193 34.01 0.75 25.26
N LEU A 194 33.09 0.28 26.12
CA LEU A 194 32.45 1.09 27.16
C LEU A 194 33.46 1.52 28.23
N GLU A 195 34.33 0.62 28.71
CA GLU A 195 35.36 0.97 29.66
C GLU A 195 36.37 1.99 29.11
N MET A 196 36.76 1.82 27.84
CA MET A 196 37.66 2.79 27.19
C MET A 196 36.96 4.17 27.03
N SER A 197 35.68 4.19 26.66
CA SER A 197 34.92 5.44 26.55
C SER A 197 34.69 6.08 27.92
N GLY A 198 34.43 5.29 28.95
CA GLY A 198 34.32 5.75 30.34
C GLY A 198 35.64 6.31 30.89
N LYS A 199 36.78 5.67 30.60
CA LYS A 199 38.11 6.20 30.98
C LYS A 199 38.44 7.51 30.26
N ILE A 200 38.01 7.68 29.02
CA ILE A 200 38.18 8.93 28.27
C ILE A 200 37.30 10.04 28.87
N ALA A 201 36.08 9.74 29.28
CA ALA A 201 35.17 10.67 29.93
C ALA A 201 35.71 11.08 31.30
N HIS A 202 36.23 10.15 32.09
CA HIS A 202 36.86 10.41 33.41
C HIS A 202 38.08 11.30 33.29
N LYS A 203 38.94 11.07 32.31
CA LYS A 203 40.14 11.87 32.07
C LYS A 203 39.83 13.28 31.59
N LYS A 204 38.70 13.49 30.87
CA LYS A 204 38.23 14.85 30.53
C LYS A 204 37.60 15.63 31.68
N MET A 205 37.08 14.94 32.68
CA MET A 205 36.46 15.59 33.85
C MET A 205 37.46 16.05 34.93
N TRP A 206 38.66 15.43 34.97
CA TRP A 206 39.68 15.71 36.00
C TRP A 206 40.94 16.35 35.43
N GLY A 207 40.91 16.80 34.17
CA GLY A 207 42.01 17.49 33.50
C GLY A 207 41.73 18.99 33.37
N LYS A 208 41.65 19.68 34.49
CA LYS A 208 41.84 21.13 34.60
C LYS A 208 42.80 21.39 35.74
#